data_38f476d737168f552fd0a2bc3aff16bb
#
_entry.id   38f476d737168f552fd0a2bc3aff16bb
#
_cell.length_a   1.000
_cell.length_b   1.000
_cell.length_c   1.000
_cell.angle_alpha   90.00
_cell.angle_beta   90.00
_cell.angle_gamma   90.00
#
_symmetry.space_group_name_H-M   'P 1'
#
loop_
_entity.id
_entity.type
_entity.pdbx_description
1 polymer ?
#
loop_
_entity_poly.entity_id
_entity_poly.type
_entity_poly.pdbx_seq_one_letter_code
_entity_poly.pdbx_strand_id
1 'polypeptide(L)'
;MRSVPEEKTMGECIAGACGREEDLNGAAFSGESMEGEAFSGVGFHGCRFGNCRFSGCRTENLYFEDTVFEGCDLSNSAFADCCFRRAKFLRCKLVGTNFAEPVFDAAEFSSCVCRFFAVSGGKLRHTVFSDADLSEGALQECSLKAVEFRGCNLRKADFLHTPLRGIDLTGDEIGGLVVSGPELRGAKVTMMQACDLARYLGLVVQY
;
A
#
# COMPACT_ATOMS: atom_id res chain seq x y z
N MET A 1 -9.98 24.98 -12.81
CA MET A 1 -10.66 23.78 -12.28
C MET A 1 -11.66 23.35 -13.32
N ARG A 2 -11.36 22.31 -14.12
CA ARG A 2 -12.38 21.70 -14.99
C ARG A 2 -13.05 20.63 -14.14
N SER A 3 -14.26 20.87 -13.68
CA SER A 3 -15.14 19.84 -13.13
C SER A 3 -15.41 18.80 -14.21
N VAL A 4 -15.35 17.52 -13.84
CA VAL A 4 -15.81 16.43 -14.72
C VAL A 4 -17.26 16.74 -15.07
N PRO A 5 -17.67 16.72 -16.35
CA PRO A 5 -19.06 16.88 -16.70
C PRO A 5 -19.89 15.77 -16.03
N GLU A 6 -21.04 16.09 -15.47
CA GLU A 6 -21.92 15.17 -14.73
C GLU A 6 -22.40 13.92 -15.52
N GLU A 7 -21.97 13.75 -16.75
CA GLU A 7 -22.43 12.67 -17.66
C GLU A 7 -21.37 11.62 -18.01
N LYS A 8 -20.08 11.77 -17.60
CA LYS A 8 -19.03 10.80 -17.95
C LYS A 8 -18.73 9.85 -16.82
N THR A 9 -18.71 8.57 -17.14
CA THR A 9 -18.26 7.53 -16.19
C THR A 9 -16.76 7.65 -15.89
N MET A 10 -16.34 7.06 -14.78
CA MET A 10 -14.91 6.95 -14.42
C MET A 10 -14.09 6.33 -15.54
N GLY A 11 -14.59 5.25 -16.16
CA GLY A 11 -13.93 4.58 -17.27
C GLY A 11 -13.74 5.49 -18.48
N GLU A 12 -14.77 6.24 -18.88
CA GLU A 12 -14.67 7.21 -19.97
C GLU A 12 -13.70 8.36 -19.68
N CYS A 13 -13.65 8.81 -18.43
CA CYS A 13 -12.71 9.85 -18.01
C CYS A 13 -11.28 9.36 -18.08
N ILE A 14 -10.99 8.17 -17.54
CA ILE A 14 -9.65 7.56 -17.54
C ILE A 14 -9.22 7.24 -18.97
N ALA A 15 -10.07 6.58 -19.76
CA ALA A 15 -9.76 6.28 -21.17
C ALA A 15 -9.51 7.55 -21.99
N GLY A 16 -10.29 8.60 -21.75
CA GLY A 16 -10.10 9.89 -22.40
C GLY A 16 -8.80 10.58 -21.99
N ALA A 17 -8.38 10.45 -20.75
CA ALA A 17 -7.11 10.97 -20.22
C ALA A 17 -5.93 10.21 -20.84
N CYS A 18 -5.94 8.88 -20.82
CA CYS A 18 -4.92 8.03 -21.46
C CYS A 18 -4.74 8.38 -22.96
N GLY A 19 -5.85 8.54 -23.68
CA GLY A 19 -5.80 8.81 -25.12
C GLY A 19 -5.31 10.21 -25.51
N ARG A 20 -5.26 11.14 -24.56
CA ARG A 20 -4.82 12.53 -24.77
C ARG A 20 -3.55 12.89 -24.02
N GLU A 21 -2.99 11.95 -23.25
CA GLU A 21 -1.87 12.23 -22.34
C GLU A 21 -2.19 13.39 -21.37
N GLU A 22 -3.43 13.45 -20.88
CA GLU A 22 -3.91 14.47 -19.95
C GLU A 22 -4.08 13.89 -18.54
N ASP A 23 -3.88 14.71 -17.51
CA ASP A 23 -4.13 14.33 -16.13
C ASP A 23 -5.57 14.68 -15.70
N LEU A 24 -6.09 13.89 -14.76
CA LEU A 24 -7.36 14.15 -14.10
C LEU A 24 -7.16 15.02 -12.85
N ASN A 25 -7.83 16.16 -12.81
CA ASN A 25 -7.69 17.12 -11.72
C ASN A 25 -9.00 17.31 -10.99
N GLY A 26 -9.01 17.06 -9.66
CA GLY A 26 -10.14 17.28 -8.77
C GLY A 26 -11.39 16.46 -9.10
N ALA A 27 -11.22 15.36 -9.84
CA ALA A 27 -12.33 14.47 -10.19
C ALA A 27 -12.80 13.67 -8.96
N ALA A 28 -14.11 13.41 -8.90
CA ALA A 28 -14.72 12.60 -7.86
C ALA A 28 -15.61 11.53 -8.48
N PHE A 29 -15.36 10.28 -8.12
CA PHE A 29 -16.11 9.11 -8.58
C PHE A 29 -16.64 8.34 -7.38
N SER A 30 -17.84 7.80 -7.49
CA SER A 30 -18.44 7.05 -6.39
C SER A 30 -19.25 5.86 -6.89
N GLY A 31 -18.95 4.68 -6.32
CA GLY A 31 -19.66 3.44 -6.60
C GLY A 31 -19.42 2.87 -8.01
N GLU A 32 -18.44 3.40 -8.73
CA GLU A 32 -18.13 2.98 -10.10
C GLU A 32 -17.11 1.82 -10.15
N SER A 33 -17.03 1.16 -11.29
CA SER A 33 -16.20 -0.03 -11.49
C SER A 33 -15.30 0.09 -12.71
N MET A 34 -14.03 -0.33 -12.50
CA MET A 34 -13.01 -0.53 -13.53
C MET A 34 -12.44 -1.95 -13.46
N GLU A 35 -13.20 -2.90 -12.91
CA GLU A 35 -12.72 -4.27 -12.66
C GLU A 35 -12.08 -4.94 -13.88
N GLY A 36 -10.85 -5.45 -13.71
CA GLY A 36 -10.12 -6.15 -14.74
C GLY A 36 -9.52 -5.29 -15.85
N GLU A 37 -9.76 -3.98 -15.82
CA GLU A 37 -9.27 -3.06 -16.85
C GLU A 37 -7.75 -2.84 -16.76
N ALA A 38 -7.17 -2.44 -17.89
CA ALA A 38 -5.76 -2.06 -17.99
C ALA A 38 -5.64 -0.62 -18.49
N PHE A 39 -4.86 0.20 -17.77
CA PHE A 39 -4.58 1.58 -18.14
C PHE A 39 -3.24 2.07 -17.59
N SER A 40 -2.64 3.05 -18.24
CA SER A 40 -1.31 3.54 -17.88
C SER A 40 -1.12 5.02 -18.22
N GLY A 41 -0.08 5.63 -17.65
CA GLY A 41 0.38 6.96 -18.04
C GLY A 41 -0.57 8.09 -17.69
N VAL A 42 -1.39 7.98 -16.63
CA VAL A 42 -2.33 9.02 -16.20
C VAL A 42 -1.98 9.52 -14.81
N GLY A 43 -1.98 10.83 -14.64
CA GLY A 43 -1.92 11.49 -13.35
C GLY A 43 -3.31 11.79 -12.77
N PHE A 44 -3.44 11.61 -11.46
CA PHE A 44 -4.65 11.90 -10.68
C PHE A 44 -4.28 12.90 -9.58
N HIS A 45 -4.71 14.15 -9.74
CA HIS A 45 -4.39 15.23 -8.80
C HIS A 45 -5.63 15.69 -8.04
N GLY A 46 -5.62 15.57 -6.72
CA GLY A 46 -6.73 15.95 -5.86
C GLY A 46 -8.02 15.16 -6.12
N CYS A 47 -7.89 13.97 -6.69
CA CYS A 47 -9.03 13.12 -7.05
C CYS A 47 -9.57 12.36 -5.83
N ARG A 48 -10.84 11.97 -5.90
CA ARG A 48 -11.51 11.17 -4.88
C ARG A 48 -12.23 9.98 -5.50
N PHE A 49 -11.98 8.80 -4.93
CA PHE A 49 -12.64 7.55 -5.30
C PHE A 49 -13.37 7.02 -4.07
N GLY A 50 -14.69 7.04 -4.08
CA GLY A 50 -15.54 6.53 -3.00
C GLY A 50 -16.23 5.25 -3.39
N ASN A 51 -16.01 4.15 -2.65
CA ASN A 51 -16.63 2.84 -2.89
C ASN A 51 -16.48 2.34 -4.35
N CYS A 52 -15.40 2.72 -5.01
CA CYS A 52 -15.11 2.28 -6.38
C CYS A 52 -14.43 0.91 -6.39
N ARG A 53 -14.60 0.17 -7.50
CA ARG A 53 -13.99 -1.14 -7.68
C ARG A 53 -12.92 -1.08 -8.77
N PHE A 54 -11.71 -1.46 -8.37
CA PHE A 54 -10.53 -1.58 -9.23
C PHE A 54 -9.96 -3.00 -9.17
N SER A 55 -10.74 -3.98 -8.68
CA SER A 55 -10.25 -5.34 -8.51
C SER A 55 -9.77 -5.96 -9.82
N GLY A 56 -8.59 -6.59 -9.78
CA GLY A 56 -7.98 -7.21 -10.95
C GLY A 56 -7.44 -6.26 -12.01
N CYS A 57 -7.42 -4.94 -11.77
CA CYS A 57 -6.83 -3.97 -12.70
C CYS A 57 -5.33 -4.21 -12.89
N ARG A 58 -4.84 -3.89 -14.08
CA ARG A 58 -3.41 -3.86 -14.39
C ARG A 58 -3.04 -2.45 -14.80
N THR A 59 -2.21 -1.82 -13.99
CA THR A 59 -1.86 -0.42 -14.19
C THR A 59 -0.36 -0.20 -14.13
N GLU A 60 0.12 0.74 -14.90
CA GLU A 60 1.53 1.06 -15.00
C GLU A 60 1.73 2.57 -15.17
N ASN A 61 2.81 3.09 -14.57
CA ASN A 61 3.19 4.51 -14.71
C ASN A 61 2.06 5.48 -14.36
N LEU A 62 1.35 5.22 -13.26
CA LEU A 62 0.32 6.13 -12.74
C LEU A 62 0.91 7.05 -11.68
N TYR A 63 0.41 8.28 -11.64
CA TYR A 63 0.77 9.25 -10.63
C TYR A 63 -0.45 9.72 -9.85
N PHE A 64 -0.46 9.49 -8.54
CA PHE A 64 -1.51 9.92 -7.64
C PHE A 64 -0.97 10.97 -6.67
N GLU A 65 -1.48 12.18 -6.74
CA GLU A 65 -1.13 13.27 -5.83
C GLU A 65 -2.37 13.81 -5.13
N ASP A 66 -2.31 13.95 -3.80
CA ASP A 66 -3.44 14.43 -2.98
C ASP A 66 -4.74 13.64 -3.24
N THR A 67 -4.62 12.37 -3.59
CA THR A 67 -5.73 11.51 -4.00
C THR A 67 -6.25 10.69 -2.82
N VAL A 68 -7.57 10.54 -2.73
CA VAL A 68 -8.21 9.77 -1.67
C VAL A 68 -9.00 8.61 -2.25
N PHE A 69 -8.69 7.40 -1.76
CA PHE A 69 -9.47 6.19 -1.97
C PHE A 69 -10.19 5.87 -0.66
N GLU A 70 -11.52 5.82 -0.67
CA GLU A 70 -12.32 5.56 0.51
C GLU A 70 -13.30 4.41 0.25
N GLY A 71 -13.19 3.32 1.01
CA GLY A 71 -14.04 2.13 0.86
C GLY A 71 -13.88 1.41 -0.48
N CYS A 72 -12.78 1.64 -1.20
CA CYS A 72 -12.54 1.06 -2.52
C CYS A 72 -12.04 -0.39 -2.42
N ASP A 73 -12.37 -1.19 -3.43
CA ASP A 73 -11.82 -2.54 -3.62
C ASP A 73 -10.75 -2.52 -4.73
N LEU A 74 -9.47 -2.71 -4.32
CA LEU A 74 -8.33 -2.81 -5.21
C LEU A 74 -7.75 -4.25 -5.20
N SER A 75 -8.52 -5.23 -4.74
CA SER A 75 -8.03 -6.60 -4.58
C SER A 75 -7.52 -7.20 -5.88
N ASN A 76 -6.41 -7.95 -5.79
CA ASN A 76 -5.77 -8.63 -6.91
C ASN A 76 -5.35 -7.71 -8.08
N SER A 77 -5.26 -6.41 -7.84
CA SER A 77 -4.76 -5.46 -8.83
C SER A 77 -3.24 -5.41 -8.85
N ALA A 78 -2.69 -5.02 -9.98
CA ALA A 78 -1.26 -4.79 -10.15
C ALA A 78 -0.99 -3.33 -10.51
N PHE A 79 -0.06 -2.72 -9.76
CA PHE A 79 0.43 -1.36 -9.97
C PHE A 79 1.95 -1.42 -10.17
N ALA A 80 2.43 -1.19 -11.38
CA ALA A 80 3.85 -1.15 -11.69
C ALA A 80 4.32 0.30 -11.89
N ASP A 81 5.48 0.65 -11.33
CA ASP A 81 6.10 1.97 -11.50
C ASP A 81 5.17 3.14 -11.16
N CYS A 82 4.28 2.93 -10.19
CA CYS A 82 3.31 3.94 -9.79
C CYS A 82 3.82 4.80 -8.62
N CYS A 83 3.46 6.08 -8.63
CA CYS A 83 3.80 7.03 -7.59
C CYS A 83 2.55 7.49 -6.84
N PHE A 84 2.59 7.35 -5.51
CA PHE A 84 1.51 7.75 -4.60
C PHE A 84 2.03 8.82 -3.64
N ARG A 85 1.82 10.07 -3.98
CA ARG A 85 2.24 11.21 -3.18
C ARG A 85 1.08 11.81 -2.41
N ARG A 86 1.15 11.81 -1.10
CA ARG A 86 0.06 12.23 -0.20
C ARG A 86 -1.28 11.53 -0.51
N ALA A 87 -1.19 10.30 -1.00
CA ALA A 87 -2.36 9.49 -1.28
C ALA A 87 -2.89 8.84 0.01
N LYS A 88 -4.20 8.74 0.12
CA LYS A 88 -4.86 8.13 1.28
C LYS A 88 -5.73 6.97 0.87
N PHE A 89 -5.53 5.83 1.52
CA PHE A 89 -6.36 4.64 1.41
C PHE A 89 -7.10 4.47 2.75
N LEU A 90 -8.39 4.75 2.75
CA LEU A 90 -9.22 4.74 3.94
C LEU A 90 -10.25 3.62 3.85
N ARG A 91 -10.20 2.65 4.76
CA ARG A 91 -11.11 1.49 4.79
C ARG A 91 -11.18 0.74 3.45
N CYS A 92 -10.06 0.70 2.73
CA CYS A 92 -9.97 0.02 1.44
C CYS A 92 -9.64 -1.47 1.61
N LYS A 93 -10.01 -2.24 0.60
CA LYS A 93 -9.65 -3.64 0.45
C LYS A 93 -8.56 -3.77 -0.61
N LEU A 94 -7.37 -4.22 -0.17
CA LEU A 94 -6.18 -4.40 -1.01
C LEU A 94 -5.67 -5.85 -0.92
N VAL A 95 -6.59 -6.81 -0.82
CA VAL A 95 -6.21 -8.23 -0.68
C VAL A 95 -5.54 -8.72 -1.95
N GLY A 96 -4.30 -9.20 -1.84
CA GLY A 96 -3.53 -9.70 -2.98
C GLY A 96 -3.12 -8.61 -4.00
N THR A 97 -3.22 -7.34 -3.63
CA THR A 97 -2.74 -6.24 -4.49
C THR A 97 -1.22 -6.28 -4.57
N ASN A 98 -0.69 -6.15 -5.78
CA ASN A 98 0.75 -6.16 -6.05
C ASN A 98 1.23 -4.78 -6.53
N PHE A 99 2.24 -4.25 -5.87
CA PHE A 99 2.94 -3.02 -6.24
C PHE A 99 4.40 -3.37 -6.58
N ALA A 100 4.76 -3.21 -7.86
CA ALA A 100 6.14 -3.36 -8.32
C ALA A 100 6.80 -1.98 -8.46
N GLU A 101 7.94 -1.81 -7.81
CA GLU A 101 8.75 -0.58 -7.79
C GLU A 101 7.96 0.72 -7.46
N PRO A 102 7.00 0.68 -6.51
CA PRO A 102 6.21 1.86 -6.21
C PRO A 102 7.00 2.91 -5.45
N VAL A 103 6.58 4.16 -5.61
CA VAL A 103 6.97 5.25 -4.72
C VAL A 103 5.77 5.67 -3.88
N PHE A 104 5.83 5.41 -2.57
CA PHE A 104 4.90 5.97 -1.59
C PHE A 104 5.60 7.11 -0.86
N ASP A 105 5.09 8.34 -1.00
CA ASP A 105 5.60 9.52 -0.30
C ASP A 105 4.47 10.22 0.45
N ALA A 106 4.56 10.23 1.77
CA ALA A 106 3.52 10.70 2.68
C ALA A 106 2.16 10.01 2.43
N ALA A 107 2.17 8.73 2.08
CA ALA A 107 0.96 7.94 1.87
C ALA A 107 0.40 7.42 3.22
N GLU A 108 -0.91 7.22 3.26
CA GLU A 108 -1.62 6.74 4.46
C GLU A 108 -2.51 5.55 4.09
N PHE A 109 -2.39 4.46 4.87
CA PHE A 109 -3.27 3.30 4.80
C PHE A 109 -3.97 3.15 6.15
N SER A 110 -5.23 3.51 6.24
CA SER A 110 -5.99 3.52 7.50
C SER A 110 -7.15 2.54 7.46
N SER A 111 -7.18 1.62 8.43
CA SER A 111 -8.21 0.57 8.59
C SER A 111 -8.40 -0.26 7.32
N CYS A 112 -7.31 -0.54 6.60
CA CYS A 112 -7.32 -1.27 5.35
C CYS A 112 -7.13 -2.77 5.57
N VAL A 113 -7.77 -3.58 4.69
CA VAL A 113 -7.54 -5.02 4.62
C VAL A 113 -6.52 -5.29 3.51
N CYS A 114 -5.25 -5.50 3.92
CA CYS A 114 -4.09 -5.66 3.03
C CYS A 114 -3.48 -7.08 3.12
N ARG A 115 -4.28 -8.11 3.34
CA ARG A 115 -3.78 -9.49 3.37
C ARG A 115 -3.20 -9.87 2.01
N PHE A 116 -2.04 -10.56 2.03
CA PHE A 116 -1.31 -10.93 0.80
C PHE A 116 -0.91 -9.73 -0.07
N PHE A 117 -0.93 -8.54 0.48
CA PHE A 117 -0.45 -7.31 -0.14
C PHE A 117 1.06 -7.46 -0.44
N ALA A 118 1.48 -7.15 -1.66
CA ALA A 118 2.88 -7.29 -2.05
C ALA A 118 3.44 -5.96 -2.53
N VAL A 119 4.61 -5.59 -2.00
CA VAL A 119 5.42 -4.46 -2.44
C VAL A 119 6.83 -4.99 -2.71
N SER A 120 7.33 -4.87 -3.92
CA SER A 120 8.69 -5.26 -4.29
C SER A 120 9.47 -4.09 -4.87
N GLY A 121 10.71 -3.89 -4.39
CA GLY A 121 11.59 -2.80 -4.86
C GLY A 121 11.10 -1.40 -4.53
N GLY A 122 10.13 -1.27 -3.62
CA GLY A 122 9.45 -0.02 -3.33
C GLY A 122 10.26 0.99 -2.51
N LYS A 123 9.95 2.28 -2.71
CA LYS A 123 10.46 3.39 -1.90
C LYS A 123 9.32 3.97 -1.08
N LEU A 124 9.31 3.68 0.23
CA LEU A 124 8.30 4.19 1.15
C LEU A 124 8.93 5.29 2.02
N ARG A 125 8.36 6.49 1.96
CA ARG A 125 8.80 7.66 2.73
C ARG A 125 7.62 8.28 3.46
N HIS A 126 7.79 8.56 4.76
CA HIS A 126 6.73 9.18 5.59
C HIS A 126 5.37 8.48 5.43
N THR A 127 5.39 7.17 5.20
CA THR A 127 4.19 6.37 4.95
C THR A 127 3.69 5.78 6.26
N VAL A 128 2.40 5.86 6.49
CA VAL A 128 1.77 5.38 7.73
C VAL A 128 0.76 4.28 7.40
N PHE A 129 0.88 3.16 8.09
CA PHE A 129 -0.13 2.12 8.16
C PHE A 129 -0.75 2.17 9.56
N SER A 130 -2.06 2.36 9.66
CA SER A 130 -2.77 2.40 10.93
C SER A 130 -3.98 1.47 10.92
N ASP A 131 -4.10 0.64 11.96
CA ASP A 131 -5.20 -0.34 12.12
C ASP A 131 -5.40 -1.21 10.87
N ALA A 132 -4.30 -1.54 10.17
CA ALA A 132 -4.33 -2.27 8.91
C ALA A 132 -3.98 -3.76 9.10
N ASP A 133 -4.67 -4.63 8.37
CA ASP A 133 -4.33 -6.05 8.32
C ASP A 133 -3.38 -6.32 7.14
N LEU A 134 -2.07 -6.41 7.43
CA LEU A 134 -0.99 -6.72 6.50
C LEU A 134 -0.51 -8.18 6.63
N SER A 135 -1.33 -9.03 7.25
CA SER A 135 -0.94 -10.42 7.48
C SER A 135 -0.68 -11.18 6.18
N GLU A 136 0.36 -12.01 6.19
CA GLU A 136 0.83 -12.78 5.03
C GLU A 136 1.18 -11.89 3.81
N GLY A 137 1.35 -10.58 4.03
CA GLY A 137 1.81 -9.63 3.03
C GLY A 137 3.34 -9.66 2.87
N ALA A 138 3.86 -9.02 1.83
CA ALA A 138 5.28 -8.94 1.55
C ALA A 138 5.69 -7.49 1.27
N LEU A 139 6.73 -7.02 1.96
CA LEU A 139 7.43 -5.77 1.66
C LEU A 139 8.90 -6.15 1.44
N GLN A 140 9.23 -6.63 0.24
CA GLN A 140 10.54 -7.16 -0.07
C GLN A 140 11.39 -6.16 -0.85
N GLU A 141 12.71 -6.14 -0.58
CA GLU A 141 13.67 -5.26 -1.27
C GLU A 141 13.27 -3.78 -1.19
N CYS A 142 12.56 -3.38 -0.14
CA CYS A 142 12.03 -2.03 0.02
C CYS A 142 13.00 -1.12 0.79
N SER A 143 12.96 0.16 0.44
CA SER A 143 13.60 1.23 1.20
C SER A 143 12.57 1.94 2.06
N LEU A 144 12.68 1.80 3.39
CA LEU A 144 11.78 2.41 4.36
C LEU A 144 12.44 3.63 5.02
N LYS A 145 11.84 4.80 4.88
CA LYS A 145 12.29 6.03 5.53
C LYS A 145 11.13 6.72 6.25
N ALA A 146 11.20 6.81 7.58
CA ALA A 146 10.12 7.36 8.39
C ALA A 146 8.78 6.68 8.09
N VAL A 147 8.79 5.35 7.99
CA VAL A 147 7.58 4.53 7.86
C VAL A 147 7.11 4.14 9.26
N GLU A 148 5.82 4.15 9.46
CA GLU A 148 5.21 3.80 10.74
C GLU A 148 4.12 2.73 10.55
N PHE A 149 4.14 1.75 11.47
CA PHE A 149 3.06 0.80 11.68
C PHE A 149 2.42 1.11 13.03
N ARG A 150 1.10 1.20 13.09
CA ARG A 150 0.36 1.58 14.29
C ARG A 150 -0.85 0.67 14.46
N GLY A 151 -0.77 -0.29 15.36
CA GLY A 151 -1.86 -1.23 15.62
C GLY A 151 -2.14 -2.17 14.45
N CYS A 152 -1.12 -2.49 13.67
CA CYS A 152 -1.24 -3.33 12.49
C CYS A 152 -1.12 -4.82 12.83
N ASN A 153 -1.80 -5.64 12.04
CA ASN A 153 -1.55 -7.07 12.00
C ASN A 153 -0.48 -7.38 10.93
N LEU A 154 0.75 -7.65 11.38
CA LEU A 154 1.91 -8.02 10.56
C LEU A 154 2.25 -9.52 10.70
N ARG A 155 1.32 -10.35 11.12
CA ARG A 155 1.54 -11.80 11.27
C ARG A 155 1.95 -12.41 9.96
N LYS A 156 3.09 -13.14 9.99
CA LYS A 156 3.69 -13.77 8.80
C LYS A 156 3.99 -12.80 7.64
N ALA A 157 4.05 -11.50 7.92
CA ALA A 157 4.47 -10.53 6.91
C ALA A 157 5.95 -10.75 6.59
N ASP A 158 6.29 -10.63 5.31
CA ASP A 158 7.62 -10.89 4.78
C ASP A 158 8.35 -9.57 4.52
N PHE A 159 9.48 -9.39 5.21
CA PHE A 159 10.38 -8.23 5.08
C PHE A 159 11.78 -8.64 4.59
N LEU A 160 11.89 -9.72 3.82
CA LEU A 160 13.19 -10.14 3.29
C LEU A 160 13.85 -8.99 2.50
N HIS A 161 15.11 -8.73 2.81
CA HIS A 161 15.93 -7.66 2.23
C HIS A 161 15.37 -6.24 2.43
N THR A 162 14.49 -6.06 3.43
CA THR A 162 13.90 -4.75 3.80
C THR A 162 14.30 -4.38 5.23
N PRO A 163 15.30 -3.49 5.42
CA PRO A 163 15.76 -3.11 6.74
C PRO A 163 14.68 -2.40 7.56
N LEU A 164 14.43 -2.88 8.77
CA LEU A 164 13.47 -2.33 9.74
C LEU A 164 14.10 -1.37 10.75
N ARG A 165 15.27 -0.83 10.44
CA ARG A 165 16.00 0.06 11.34
C ARG A 165 15.18 1.31 11.70
N GLY A 166 14.96 1.47 13.01
CA GLY A 166 14.19 2.60 13.56
C GLY A 166 12.68 2.42 13.53
N ILE A 167 12.18 1.36 12.90
CA ILE A 167 10.75 1.01 12.90
C ILE A 167 10.37 0.55 14.31
N ASP A 168 9.26 1.06 14.82
CA ASP A 168 8.66 0.69 16.09
C ASP A 168 7.52 -0.30 15.84
N LEU A 169 7.71 -1.54 16.27
CA LEU A 169 6.76 -2.63 16.11
C LEU A 169 6.04 -2.98 17.42
N THR A 170 6.28 -2.19 18.48
CA THR A 170 5.80 -2.54 19.84
C THR A 170 4.26 -2.58 19.96
N GLY A 171 3.56 -1.84 19.10
CA GLY A 171 2.10 -1.79 19.06
C GLY A 171 1.46 -2.77 18.05
N ASP A 172 2.26 -3.59 17.36
CA ASP A 172 1.81 -4.40 16.24
C ASP A 172 1.84 -5.90 16.54
N GLU A 173 1.06 -6.68 15.82
CA GLU A 173 1.10 -8.15 15.89
C GLU A 173 2.11 -8.70 14.87
N ILE A 174 3.27 -9.20 15.34
CA ILE A 174 4.37 -9.64 14.47
C ILE A 174 4.61 -11.15 14.47
N GLY A 175 3.68 -11.93 15.00
CA GLY A 175 3.84 -13.38 15.11
C GLY A 175 4.13 -14.04 13.77
N GLY A 176 5.25 -14.77 13.66
CA GLY A 176 5.64 -15.44 12.42
C GLY A 176 6.25 -14.54 11.36
N LEU A 177 6.62 -13.30 11.68
CA LEU A 177 7.31 -12.38 10.76
C LEU A 177 8.40 -13.13 9.98
N VAL A 178 8.53 -12.89 8.69
CA VAL A 178 9.52 -13.54 7.82
C VAL A 178 10.66 -12.56 7.56
N VAL A 179 11.83 -12.90 8.06
CA VAL A 179 13.09 -12.14 7.94
C VAL A 179 14.26 -13.12 7.95
N SER A 180 15.39 -12.73 7.45
CA SER A 180 16.63 -13.52 7.55
C SER A 180 17.46 -13.20 8.81
N GLY A 181 17.07 -12.13 9.55
CA GLY A 181 17.71 -11.67 10.79
C GLY A 181 18.34 -10.28 10.67
N PRO A 182 19.19 -10.00 9.68
CA PRO A 182 19.80 -8.67 9.50
C PRO A 182 18.80 -7.52 9.40
N GLU A 183 17.62 -7.76 8.85
CA GLU A 183 16.54 -6.77 8.70
C GLU A 183 16.07 -6.20 10.04
N LEU A 184 16.14 -7.02 11.11
CA LEU A 184 15.71 -6.63 12.46
C LEU A 184 16.67 -5.67 13.17
N ARG A 185 17.84 -5.41 12.58
CA ARG A 185 18.85 -4.58 13.25
C ARG A 185 18.36 -3.16 13.48
N GLY A 186 18.13 -2.82 14.77
CA GLY A 186 17.68 -1.50 15.21
C GLY A 186 16.17 -1.30 15.10
N ALA A 187 15.37 -2.33 14.84
CA ALA A 187 13.93 -2.33 15.05
C ALA A 187 13.62 -2.25 16.56
N LYS A 188 12.52 -1.61 16.93
CA LYS A 188 12.05 -1.58 18.31
C LYS A 188 10.94 -2.62 18.49
N VAL A 189 11.09 -3.44 19.52
CA VAL A 189 10.17 -4.53 19.83
C VAL A 189 9.95 -4.63 21.34
N THR A 190 8.86 -5.24 21.76
CA THR A 190 8.63 -5.60 23.17
C THR A 190 9.48 -6.80 23.58
N MET A 191 9.60 -7.06 24.86
CA MET A 191 10.29 -8.24 25.38
C MET A 191 9.67 -9.55 24.85
N MET A 192 8.34 -9.65 24.80
CA MET A 192 7.66 -10.83 24.28
C MET A 192 7.95 -11.05 22.81
N GLN A 193 7.86 -9.98 22.01
CA GLN A 193 8.21 -10.03 20.60
C GLN A 193 9.68 -10.41 20.37
N ALA A 194 10.59 -9.93 21.22
CA ALA A 194 12.01 -10.32 21.15
C ALA A 194 12.22 -11.81 21.41
N CYS A 195 11.47 -12.42 22.35
CA CYS A 195 11.49 -13.85 22.56
C CYS A 195 11.07 -14.64 21.31
N ASP A 196 10.00 -14.21 20.64
CA ASP A 196 9.52 -14.84 19.42
C ASP A 196 10.53 -14.71 18.28
N LEU A 197 11.22 -13.57 18.20
CA LEU A 197 12.23 -13.30 17.18
C LEU A 197 13.58 -13.99 17.45
N ALA A 198 13.85 -14.40 18.69
CA ALA A 198 15.11 -15.06 19.07
C ALA A 198 15.39 -16.34 18.27
N ARG A 199 14.34 -17.00 17.74
CA ARG A 199 14.46 -18.16 16.86
C ARG A 199 15.29 -17.90 15.61
N TYR A 200 15.31 -16.67 15.10
CA TYR A 200 16.12 -16.30 13.93
C TYR A 200 17.62 -16.27 14.23
N LEU A 201 17.99 -16.26 15.51
CA LEU A 201 19.35 -16.43 16.02
C LEU A 201 19.67 -17.88 16.40
N GLY A 202 18.74 -18.80 16.15
CA GLY A 202 18.88 -20.21 16.56
C GLY A 202 18.72 -20.43 18.06
N LEU A 203 18.17 -19.47 18.80
CA LEU A 203 17.97 -19.59 20.25
C LEU A 203 16.69 -20.37 20.55
N VAL A 204 16.75 -21.17 21.59
CA VAL A 204 15.60 -21.84 22.21
C VAL A 204 15.26 -21.09 23.50
N VAL A 205 14.13 -20.40 23.51
CA VAL A 205 13.66 -19.66 24.69
C VAL A 205 12.85 -20.60 25.57
N GLN A 206 13.24 -20.70 26.85
CA GLN A 206 12.50 -21.45 27.89
C GLN A 206 11.75 -20.44 28.77
N TYR A 207 10.49 -20.70 29.06
CA TYR A 207 9.63 -19.87 29.92
C TYR A 207 9.60 -20.41 31.35
#